data_ef61b0fe092b2c25184f3fa7cca035a2
#
_entry.id   ef61b0fe092b2c25184f3fa7cca035a2
#
_cell.length_a   1.000
_cell.length_b   1.000
_cell.length_c   1.000
_cell.angle_alpha   90.00
_cell.angle_beta   90.00
_cell.angle_gamma   90.00
#
_symmetry.space_group_name_H-M   'P 1'
#
loop_
_entity.id
_entity.type
_entity.pdbx_description
1 polymer ?
#
loop_
_entity_poly.entity_id
_entity_poly.type
_entity_poly.pdbx_seq_one_letter_code
_entity_poly.pdbx_strand_id
1 'polypeptide(L)'
;VSLVAREGSGLGILRGEIRTAESRLPVEALSLVESDELVLVTKAMTRATVHRPAWLDYIAVKRFGDDGEVVGEARFLGLYTSTAYSAHVSEIPQVRRRAAEVMINAGVVPDSHAAKSLESILDTYPRDELFQVDVATLTEHTVGILRLQERQRTRLFLRRDPFGRFISAQVFVPRDRYNTELRVKIGNELMTALDGESIEFTPMLTDSPMARIHYLVISKSHAPKALNATALEARIAKLAQRWEDDCTTEMLRSHGEGVGLALA
;
A
#
# COMPACT_ATOMS: atom_id res chain seq x y z
N VAL A 1 -21.78 -4.85 14.83
CA VAL A 1 -22.21 -3.56 14.27
C VAL A 1 -22.60 -3.79 12.83
N SER A 2 -23.80 -3.36 12.43
CA SER A 2 -24.28 -3.42 11.05
C SER A 2 -24.54 -1.99 10.55
N LEU A 3 -24.24 -1.75 9.26
CA LEU A 3 -24.56 -0.49 8.58
C LEU A 3 -25.83 -0.69 7.76
N VAL A 4 -26.82 0.15 8.01
CA VAL A 4 -28.10 0.17 7.26
C VAL A 4 -28.22 1.52 6.56
N ALA A 5 -28.51 1.50 5.26
CA ALA A 5 -28.71 2.73 4.49
C ALA A 5 -30.02 3.42 4.93
N ARG A 6 -29.95 4.72 5.19
CA ARG A 6 -31.14 5.52 5.50
C ARG A 6 -31.96 5.71 4.22
N GLU A 7 -33.24 5.38 4.29
CA GLU A 7 -34.17 5.53 3.15
C GLU A 7 -34.16 6.97 2.58
N GLY A 8 -34.15 7.08 1.27
CA GLY A 8 -34.15 8.35 0.55
C GLY A 8 -32.87 9.19 0.63
N SER A 9 -31.81 8.70 1.32
CA SER A 9 -30.54 9.45 1.48
C SER A 9 -29.58 9.28 0.31
N GLY A 10 -29.80 8.32 -0.59
CA GLY A 10 -28.88 8.02 -1.71
C GLY A 10 -28.93 9.07 -2.82
N LEU A 11 -27.74 9.51 -3.30
CA LEU A 11 -27.56 10.42 -4.43
C LEU A 11 -26.64 9.80 -5.49
N GLY A 12 -26.77 10.22 -6.75
CA GLY A 12 -25.94 9.74 -7.85
C GLY A 12 -25.99 8.22 -8.01
N ILE A 13 -24.84 7.55 -8.02
CA ILE A 13 -24.74 6.09 -8.14
C ILE A 13 -25.31 5.34 -6.93
N LEU A 14 -25.55 6.03 -5.81
CA LEU A 14 -26.15 5.48 -4.61
C LEU A 14 -27.70 5.63 -4.60
N ARG A 15 -28.30 6.16 -5.66
CA ARG A 15 -29.78 6.28 -5.82
C ARG A 15 -30.48 4.96 -6.11
N GLY A 16 -29.74 3.96 -6.58
CA GLY A 16 -30.33 2.64 -6.89
C GLY A 16 -31.00 2.02 -5.68
N GLU A 17 -31.79 0.97 -5.91
CA GLU A 17 -32.48 0.25 -4.85
C GLU A 17 -31.55 0.03 -3.66
N ILE A 18 -31.96 0.53 -2.52
CA ILE A 18 -31.29 0.32 -1.24
C ILE A 18 -31.06 -1.18 -1.14
N ARG A 19 -29.83 -1.62 -1.30
CA ARG A 19 -29.46 -2.97 -0.92
C ARG A 19 -29.62 -3.01 0.60
N THR A 20 -30.77 -3.49 1.02
CA THR A 20 -31.13 -3.78 2.43
C THR A 20 -30.27 -4.91 3.02
N ALA A 21 -29.22 -5.33 2.32
CA ALA A 21 -28.24 -6.23 2.88
C ALA A 21 -27.53 -5.48 4.03
N GLU A 22 -27.88 -5.85 5.26
CA GLU A 22 -27.07 -5.51 6.42
C GLU A 22 -25.60 -5.84 6.11
N SER A 23 -24.81 -4.81 5.91
CA SER A 23 -23.38 -4.98 5.73
C SER A 23 -22.78 -5.14 7.14
N ARG A 24 -22.60 -6.40 7.57
CA ARG A 24 -21.85 -6.67 8.80
C ARG A 24 -20.40 -6.24 8.59
N LEU A 25 -19.93 -5.35 9.42
CA LEU A 25 -18.54 -4.98 9.44
C LEU A 25 -17.69 -6.16 9.97
N PRO A 26 -16.57 -6.49 9.32
CA PRO A 26 -15.63 -7.45 9.89
C PRO A 26 -15.11 -6.94 11.23
N VAL A 27 -14.69 -7.84 12.11
CA VAL A 27 -14.24 -7.49 13.47
C VAL A 27 -13.07 -6.51 13.44
N GLU A 28 -12.20 -6.65 12.45
CA GLU A 28 -11.05 -5.77 12.22
C GLU A 28 -11.46 -4.32 11.89
N ALA A 29 -12.63 -4.14 11.26
CA ALA A 29 -13.14 -2.81 10.95
C ALA A 29 -13.82 -2.14 12.17
N LEU A 30 -14.14 -2.88 13.22
CA LEU A 30 -14.73 -2.31 14.43
C LEU A 30 -13.79 -1.33 15.11
N SER A 31 -12.49 -1.63 15.14
CA SER A 31 -11.47 -0.74 15.69
C SER A 31 -11.41 0.62 14.97
N LEU A 32 -11.75 0.66 13.69
CA LEU A 32 -11.84 1.92 12.92
C LEU A 32 -13.11 2.71 13.27
N VAL A 33 -14.22 2.00 13.51
CA VAL A 33 -15.47 2.65 13.95
C VAL A 33 -15.27 3.29 15.32
N GLU A 34 -14.57 2.61 16.22
CA GLU A 34 -14.29 3.05 17.58
C GLU A 34 -13.11 4.05 17.68
N SER A 35 -12.34 4.23 16.60
CA SER A 35 -11.21 5.17 16.58
C SER A 35 -11.68 6.63 16.63
N ASP A 36 -10.82 7.54 17.11
CA ASP A 36 -11.07 8.99 17.11
C ASP A 36 -11.01 9.62 15.70
N GLU A 37 -10.65 8.84 14.66
CA GLU A 37 -10.61 9.37 13.31
C GLU A 37 -12.02 9.67 12.79
N LEU A 38 -12.25 10.94 12.46
CA LEU A 38 -13.52 11.42 11.90
C LEU A 38 -13.77 10.89 10.48
N VAL A 39 -12.72 10.76 9.69
CA VAL A 39 -12.80 10.44 8.26
C VAL A 39 -12.05 9.16 7.97
N LEU A 40 -12.77 8.17 7.44
CA LEU A 40 -12.19 6.94 6.92
C LEU A 40 -12.10 7.02 5.39
N VAL A 41 -10.93 6.73 4.86
CA VAL A 41 -10.69 6.65 3.41
C VAL A 41 -10.20 5.26 3.05
N THR A 42 -10.84 4.63 2.05
CA THR A 42 -10.41 3.33 1.52
C THR A 42 -10.91 3.16 0.07
N LYS A 43 -10.64 2.01 -0.55
CA LYS A 43 -11.19 1.66 -1.86
C LYS A 43 -12.50 0.89 -1.72
N ALA A 44 -13.48 1.21 -2.54
CA ALA A 44 -14.65 0.36 -2.71
C ALA A 44 -14.30 -0.83 -3.62
N MET A 45 -14.97 -1.98 -3.39
CA MET A 45 -14.82 -3.16 -4.26
C MET A 45 -15.69 -3.05 -5.53
N THR A 46 -15.86 -1.84 -6.04
CA THR A 46 -16.60 -1.53 -7.25
C THR A 46 -15.74 -0.66 -8.16
N ARG A 47 -15.65 -1.02 -9.42
CA ARG A 47 -14.93 -0.21 -10.42
C ARG A 47 -15.82 0.89 -10.96
N ALA A 48 -15.20 2.04 -11.22
CA ALA A 48 -15.84 3.10 -11.96
C ALA A 48 -16.10 2.65 -13.40
N THR A 49 -17.28 2.98 -13.91
CA THR A 49 -17.67 2.75 -15.29
C THR A 49 -17.52 4.02 -16.15
N VAL A 50 -17.23 5.16 -15.50
CA VAL A 50 -17.10 6.48 -16.13
C VAL A 50 -15.69 7.00 -15.88
N HIS A 51 -15.14 7.75 -16.82
CA HIS A 51 -13.79 8.34 -16.86
C HIS A 51 -12.66 7.33 -17.02
N ARG A 52 -12.37 6.52 -16.03
CA ARG A 52 -11.30 5.50 -16.03
C ARG A 52 -11.74 4.25 -15.28
N PRO A 53 -11.35 3.05 -15.72
CA PRO A 53 -11.70 1.80 -15.06
C PRO A 53 -10.82 1.59 -13.81
N ALA A 54 -11.04 2.39 -12.77
CA ALA A 54 -10.34 2.30 -11.49
C ALA A 54 -11.32 1.93 -10.37
N TRP A 55 -10.80 1.36 -9.29
CA TRP A 55 -11.57 1.12 -8.08
C TRP A 55 -12.04 2.46 -7.50
N LEU A 56 -13.32 2.56 -7.19
CA LEU A 56 -13.88 3.77 -6.59
C LEU A 56 -13.25 4.03 -5.22
N ASP A 57 -13.06 5.31 -4.93
CA ASP A 57 -12.67 5.76 -3.61
C ASP A 57 -13.91 5.78 -2.71
N TYR A 58 -13.77 5.24 -1.52
CA TYR A 58 -14.78 5.25 -0.47
C TYR A 58 -14.33 6.19 0.63
N ILE A 59 -15.13 7.21 0.90
CA ILE A 59 -14.90 8.14 1.99
C ILE A 59 -16.09 8.08 2.91
N ALA A 60 -15.87 7.73 4.17
CA ALA A 60 -16.87 7.78 5.22
C ALA A 60 -16.53 8.89 6.21
N VAL A 61 -17.51 9.71 6.52
CA VAL A 61 -17.42 10.72 7.59
C VAL A 61 -18.34 10.27 8.72
N LYS A 62 -17.75 10.01 9.88
CA LYS A 62 -18.50 9.55 11.08
C LYS A 62 -19.52 10.58 11.52
N ARG A 63 -20.64 10.11 11.99
CA ARG A 63 -21.70 10.90 12.65
C ARG A 63 -21.82 10.41 14.08
N PHE A 64 -21.81 11.38 14.99
CA PHE A 64 -21.90 11.12 16.42
C PHE A 64 -23.29 11.50 16.93
N GLY A 65 -23.78 10.76 17.91
CA GLY A 65 -24.96 11.09 18.70
C GLY A 65 -24.62 12.12 19.75
N ASP A 66 -25.66 12.53 20.51
CA ASP A 66 -25.52 13.51 21.60
C ASP A 66 -24.68 12.97 22.78
N ASP A 67 -24.51 11.67 22.87
CA ASP A 67 -23.69 10.93 23.83
C ASP A 67 -22.21 10.78 23.38
N GLY A 68 -21.86 11.26 22.18
CA GLY A 68 -20.52 11.12 21.61
C GLY A 68 -20.24 9.78 20.95
N GLU A 69 -21.19 8.84 20.95
CA GLU A 69 -21.06 7.55 20.29
C GLU A 69 -21.27 7.65 18.78
N VAL A 70 -20.62 6.77 18.00
CA VAL A 70 -20.79 6.73 16.55
C VAL A 70 -22.14 6.11 16.20
N VAL A 71 -23.04 6.94 15.68
CA VAL A 71 -24.40 6.53 15.29
C VAL A 71 -24.55 6.24 13.79
N GLY A 72 -23.53 6.54 12.99
CA GLY A 72 -23.58 6.30 11.55
C GLY A 72 -22.45 6.99 10.79
N GLU A 73 -22.58 6.99 9.48
CA GLU A 73 -21.62 7.66 8.57
C GLU A 73 -22.34 8.37 7.43
N ALA A 74 -21.73 9.45 6.93
CA ALA A 74 -22.01 10.00 5.61
C ALA A 74 -21.01 9.40 4.62
N ARG A 75 -21.53 8.70 3.60
CA ARG A 75 -20.73 7.93 2.64
C ARG A 75 -20.61 8.65 1.31
N PHE A 76 -19.40 8.71 0.78
CA PHE A 76 -19.11 9.24 -0.55
C PHE A 76 -18.38 8.17 -1.37
N LEU A 77 -18.87 7.93 -2.59
CA LEU A 77 -18.25 7.03 -3.56
C LEU A 77 -17.93 7.82 -4.83
N GLY A 78 -16.71 7.71 -5.31
CA GLY A 78 -16.27 8.40 -6.51
C GLY A 78 -14.82 8.13 -6.87
N LEU A 79 -14.27 8.97 -7.73
CA LEU A 79 -12.85 8.99 -8.04
C LEU A 79 -12.29 10.35 -7.64
N TYR A 80 -11.13 10.35 -7.02
CA TYR A 80 -10.40 11.60 -6.82
C TYR A 80 -10.09 12.28 -8.15
N THR A 81 -10.06 13.60 -8.14
CA THR A 81 -9.67 14.41 -9.31
C THR A 81 -8.20 14.14 -9.68
N SER A 82 -7.84 14.46 -10.93
CA SER A 82 -6.44 14.38 -11.39
C SER A 82 -5.49 15.19 -10.51
N THR A 83 -5.93 16.33 -10.01
CA THR A 83 -5.15 17.19 -9.10
C THR A 83 -4.72 16.44 -7.84
N ALA A 84 -5.59 15.60 -7.25
CA ALA A 84 -5.23 14.80 -6.07
C ALA A 84 -4.09 13.80 -6.35
N TYR A 85 -3.92 13.38 -7.62
CA TYR A 85 -2.85 12.46 -8.02
C TYR A 85 -1.57 13.16 -8.47
N SER A 86 -1.63 14.41 -8.93
CA SER A 86 -0.49 15.14 -9.51
C SER A 86 0.06 16.27 -8.64
N ALA A 87 -0.75 16.81 -7.73
CA ALA A 87 -0.32 17.87 -6.82
C ALA A 87 0.75 17.38 -5.84
N HIS A 88 1.61 18.28 -5.37
CA HIS A 88 2.59 18.00 -4.32
C HIS A 88 1.88 17.59 -3.02
N VAL A 89 2.49 16.70 -2.23
CA VAL A 89 1.88 16.20 -0.97
C VAL A 89 1.50 17.30 -0.01
N SER A 90 2.25 18.41 0.02
CA SER A 90 1.97 19.59 0.85
C SER A 90 0.72 20.37 0.44
N GLU A 91 0.25 20.22 -0.79
CA GLU A 91 -0.92 20.92 -1.32
C GLU A 91 -2.23 20.18 -1.05
N ILE A 92 -2.16 18.87 -0.71
CA ILE A 92 -3.33 18.04 -0.46
C ILE A 92 -3.63 18.04 1.05
N PRO A 93 -4.73 18.65 1.53
CA PRO A 93 -4.94 18.93 2.95
C PRO A 93 -4.76 17.73 3.90
N GLN A 94 -5.35 16.58 3.58
CA GLN A 94 -5.25 15.37 4.39
C GLN A 94 -3.86 14.75 4.32
N VAL A 95 -3.27 14.69 3.13
CA VAL A 95 -1.96 14.09 2.89
C VAL A 95 -0.85 14.92 3.51
N ARG A 96 -0.90 16.27 3.40
CA ARG A 96 0.11 17.16 4.00
C ARG A 96 0.25 16.99 5.51
N ARG A 97 -0.89 16.78 6.22
CA ARG A 97 -0.86 16.54 7.65
C ARG A 97 -0.13 15.23 7.97
N ARG A 98 -0.49 14.14 7.29
CA ARG A 98 0.20 12.85 7.46
C ARG A 98 1.67 12.94 7.09
N ALA A 99 2.02 13.62 5.99
CA ALA A 99 3.39 13.82 5.59
C ALA A 99 4.19 14.58 6.66
N ALA A 100 3.63 15.64 7.25
CA ALA A 100 4.28 16.36 8.34
C ALA A 100 4.51 15.49 9.58
N GLU A 101 3.53 14.67 9.95
CA GLU A 101 3.65 13.72 11.06
C GLU A 101 4.73 12.65 10.78
N VAL A 102 4.82 12.14 9.54
CA VAL A 102 5.89 11.22 9.11
C VAL A 102 7.26 11.86 9.22
N MET A 103 7.43 13.11 8.78
CA MET A 103 8.71 13.83 8.90
C MET A 103 9.17 13.95 10.35
N ILE A 104 8.24 14.24 11.26
CA ILE A 104 8.50 14.32 12.71
C ILE A 104 8.89 12.93 13.26
N ASN A 105 8.10 11.90 12.96
CA ASN A 105 8.30 10.54 13.46
C ASN A 105 9.58 9.89 12.93
N ALA A 106 9.98 10.24 11.71
CA ALA A 106 11.24 9.77 11.12
C ALA A 106 12.48 10.37 11.77
N GLY A 107 12.34 11.43 12.56
CA GLY A 107 13.43 12.08 13.29
C GLY A 107 14.49 12.71 12.36
N VAL A 108 14.12 13.05 11.13
CA VAL A 108 15.04 13.70 10.19
C VAL A 108 15.24 15.17 10.54
N VAL A 109 16.48 15.63 10.43
CA VAL A 109 16.81 17.04 10.66
C VAL A 109 16.18 17.88 9.53
N PRO A 110 15.40 18.92 9.85
CA PRO A 110 14.83 19.81 8.84
C PRO A 110 15.91 20.36 7.87
N ASP A 111 15.54 20.53 6.60
CA ASP A 111 16.40 21.02 5.52
C ASP A 111 17.63 20.14 5.20
N SER A 112 17.78 19.00 5.88
CA SER A 112 18.85 18.04 5.59
C SER A 112 18.58 17.31 4.26
N HIS A 113 19.63 16.67 3.73
CA HIS A 113 19.49 15.79 2.56
C HIS A 113 18.49 14.65 2.82
N ALA A 114 18.52 14.07 4.02
CA ALA A 114 17.58 13.02 4.42
C ALA A 114 16.12 13.51 4.43
N ALA A 115 15.87 14.75 4.90
CA ALA A 115 14.55 15.36 4.86
C ALA A 115 14.03 15.53 3.43
N LYS A 116 14.86 16.10 2.53
CA LYS A 116 14.52 16.26 1.11
C LYS A 116 14.28 14.94 0.40
N SER A 117 15.08 13.92 0.71
CA SER A 117 14.89 12.56 0.18
C SER A 117 13.57 11.94 0.68
N LEU A 118 13.24 12.14 1.94
CA LEU A 118 11.97 11.64 2.52
C LEU A 118 10.75 12.35 1.91
N GLU A 119 10.82 13.66 1.69
CA GLU A 119 9.79 14.42 0.96
C GLU A 119 9.60 13.88 -0.46
N SER A 120 10.68 13.65 -1.19
CA SER A 120 10.63 13.05 -2.53
C SER A 120 10.03 11.64 -2.53
N ILE A 121 10.32 10.83 -1.51
CA ILE A 121 9.71 9.52 -1.33
C ILE A 121 8.20 9.65 -1.12
N LEU A 122 7.76 10.58 -0.28
CA LEU A 122 6.34 10.85 -0.02
C LEU A 122 5.63 11.35 -1.29
N ASP A 123 6.25 12.25 -2.06
CA ASP A 123 5.68 12.74 -3.32
C ASP A 123 5.53 11.67 -4.39
N THR A 124 6.42 10.70 -4.39
CA THR A 124 6.36 9.58 -5.34
C THR A 124 5.62 8.36 -4.78
N TYR A 125 5.19 8.38 -3.52
CA TYR A 125 4.43 7.28 -2.92
C TYR A 125 3.10 7.07 -3.64
N PRO A 126 2.59 5.81 -3.78
CA PRO A 126 1.30 5.58 -4.43
C PRO A 126 0.21 6.42 -3.78
N ARG A 127 -0.44 7.30 -4.56
CA ARG A 127 -1.43 8.26 -4.02
C ARG A 127 -2.58 7.58 -3.29
N ASP A 128 -3.08 6.48 -3.85
CA ASP A 128 -4.15 5.71 -3.21
C ASP A 128 -3.73 5.21 -1.82
N GLU A 129 -2.45 4.87 -1.65
CA GLU A 129 -1.92 4.47 -0.36
C GLU A 129 -1.81 5.64 0.62
N LEU A 130 -1.32 6.81 0.16
CA LEU A 130 -1.22 8.01 1.01
C LEU A 130 -2.55 8.44 1.63
N PHE A 131 -3.67 8.18 0.94
CA PHE A 131 -5.00 8.48 1.46
C PHE A 131 -5.49 7.47 2.49
N GLN A 132 -4.94 6.26 2.53
CA GLN A 132 -5.48 5.14 3.29
C GLN A 132 -4.58 4.69 4.45
N VAL A 133 -3.26 4.80 4.26
CA VAL A 133 -2.27 4.30 5.22
C VAL A 133 -2.27 5.13 6.50
N ASP A 134 -2.14 4.48 7.63
CA ASP A 134 -1.88 5.15 8.90
C ASP A 134 -0.45 5.71 8.98
N VAL A 135 -0.25 6.69 9.85
CA VAL A 135 1.04 7.41 9.96
C VAL A 135 2.17 6.48 10.40
N ALA A 136 1.90 5.52 11.28
CA ALA A 136 2.95 4.63 11.80
C ALA A 136 3.48 3.71 10.68
N THR A 137 2.58 3.06 9.94
CA THR A 137 2.91 2.23 8.77
C THR A 137 3.59 3.06 7.68
N LEU A 138 3.09 4.27 7.40
CA LEU A 138 3.70 5.15 6.41
C LEU A 138 5.12 5.56 6.81
N THR A 139 5.35 5.86 8.08
CA THR A 139 6.68 6.19 8.61
C THR A 139 7.64 5.00 8.46
N GLU A 140 7.21 3.79 8.86
CA GLU A 140 8.01 2.57 8.70
C GLU A 140 8.40 2.34 7.24
N HIS A 141 7.43 2.42 6.33
CA HIS A 141 7.65 2.20 4.90
C HIS A 141 8.60 3.25 4.31
N THR A 142 8.36 4.53 4.56
CA THR A 142 9.14 5.61 3.96
C THR A 142 10.58 5.67 4.50
N VAL A 143 10.79 5.43 5.79
CA VAL A 143 12.12 5.27 6.38
C VAL A 143 12.81 4.02 5.83
N GLY A 144 12.07 2.92 5.65
CA GLY A 144 12.58 1.72 5.00
C GLY A 144 13.03 1.97 3.56
N ILE A 145 12.27 2.74 2.79
CA ILE A 145 12.59 3.15 1.40
C ILE A 145 13.80 4.09 1.38
N LEU A 146 13.89 5.03 2.33
CA LEU A 146 15.03 5.94 2.44
C LEU A 146 16.35 5.16 2.59
N ARG A 147 16.35 4.11 3.42
CA ARG A 147 17.51 3.23 3.62
C ARG A 147 17.89 2.41 2.39
N LEU A 148 16.97 2.20 1.43
CA LEU A 148 17.26 1.50 0.17
C LEU A 148 18.12 2.33 -0.79
N GLN A 149 18.15 3.65 -0.65
CA GLN A 149 19.05 4.51 -1.43
C GLN A 149 20.52 4.21 -1.13
N GLU A 150 20.82 3.80 0.11
CA GLU A 150 22.17 3.44 0.54
C GLU A 150 22.51 1.97 0.28
N ARG A 151 21.51 1.09 0.35
CA ARG A 151 21.70 -0.36 0.21
C ARG A 151 20.67 -0.93 -0.76
N GLN A 152 21.06 -1.05 -2.02
CA GLN A 152 20.22 -1.56 -3.10
C GLN A 152 19.95 -3.06 -2.90
N ARG A 153 18.84 -3.38 -2.27
CA ARG A 153 18.38 -4.76 -2.07
C ARG A 153 16.89 -4.88 -2.28
N THR A 154 16.43 -6.05 -2.63
CA THR A 154 15.00 -6.34 -2.69
C THR A 154 14.34 -6.15 -1.34
N ARG A 155 13.23 -5.42 -1.33
CA ARG A 155 12.41 -5.17 -0.13
C ARG A 155 10.94 -5.29 -0.46
N LEU A 156 10.18 -5.70 0.54
CA LEU A 156 8.73 -5.83 0.49
C LEU A 156 8.09 -5.03 1.62
N PHE A 157 7.19 -4.12 1.26
CA PHE A 157 6.35 -3.42 2.22
C PHE A 157 4.90 -3.82 1.99
N LEU A 158 4.23 -4.26 3.05
CA LEU A 158 2.88 -4.78 3.00
C LEU A 158 1.95 -3.91 3.86
N ARG A 159 0.79 -3.59 3.32
CA ARG A 159 -0.30 -3.01 4.08
C ARG A 159 -1.59 -3.78 3.80
N ARG A 160 -2.27 -4.20 4.84
CA ARG A 160 -3.58 -4.83 4.74
C ARG A 160 -4.67 -3.76 4.76
N ASP A 161 -5.67 -3.92 3.91
CA ASP A 161 -6.90 -3.15 4.01
C ASP A 161 -7.58 -3.46 5.37
N PRO A 162 -8.04 -2.45 6.11
CA PRO A 162 -8.70 -2.65 7.40
C PRO A 162 -9.95 -3.53 7.33
N PHE A 163 -10.60 -3.57 6.16
CA PHE A 163 -11.76 -4.45 5.91
C PHE A 163 -11.37 -5.85 5.38
N GLY A 164 -10.08 -6.15 5.28
CA GLY A 164 -9.57 -7.44 4.83
C GLY A 164 -9.81 -7.76 3.36
N ARG A 165 -10.19 -6.79 2.53
CA ARG A 165 -10.60 -6.99 1.13
C ARG A 165 -9.41 -7.11 0.17
N PHE A 166 -8.31 -6.44 0.49
CA PHE A 166 -7.09 -6.46 -0.31
C PHE A 166 -5.84 -6.26 0.53
N ILE A 167 -4.71 -6.60 -0.06
CA ILE A 167 -3.39 -6.32 0.49
C ILE A 167 -2.62 -5.50 -0.55
N SER A 168 -2.11 -4.36 -0.12
CA SER A 168 -1.19 -3.53 -0.88
C SER A 168 0.23 -4.01 -0.62
N ALA A 169 0.97 -4.32 -1.68
CA ALA A 169 2.35 -4.78 -1.60
C ALA A 169 3.24 -3.89 -2.48
N GLN A 170 4.17 -3.19 -1.88
CA GLN A 170 5.19 -2.44 -2.61
C GLN A 170 6.48 -3.25 -2.61
N VAL A 171 6.91 -3.67 -3.80
CA VAL A 171 8.14 -4.43 -4.00
C VAL A 171 9.17 -3.52 -4.65
N PHE A 172 10.33 -3.44 -4.04
CA PHE A 172 11.50 -2.75 -4.55
C PHE A 172 12.53 -3.79 -4.99
N VAL A 173 13.01 -3.66 -6.22
CA VAL A 173 14.08 -4.51 -6.77
C VAL A 173 15.14 -3.64 -7.42
N PRO A 174 16.42 -4.05 -7.47
CA PRO A 174 17.43 -3.33 -8.26
C PRO A 174 16.96 -3.15 -9.70
N ARG A 175 17.12 -1.95 -10.23
CA ARG A 175 16.55 -1.57 -11.54
C ARG A 175 17.09 -2.42 -12.69
N ASP A 176 18.35 -2.78 -12.63
CA ASP A 176 19.03 -3.64 -13.62
C ASP A 176 18.49 -5.08 -13.65
N ARG A 177 17.80 -5.50 -12.57
CA ARG A 177 17.18 -6.84 -12.47
C ARG A 177 15.70 -6.82 -12.88
N TYR A 178 15.07 -5.63 -12.94
CA TYR A 178 13.66 -5.52 -13.28
C TYR A 178 13.40 -5.85 -14.74
N ASN A 179 12.52 -6.81 -14.96
CA ASN A 179 11.96 -7.16 -16.27
C ASN A 179 10.53 -7.70 -16.10
N THR A 180 9.85 -7.93 -17.23
CA THR A 180 8.46 -8.42 -17.22
C THR A 180 8.34 -9.80 -16.60
N GLU A 181 9.32 -10.69 -16.83
CA GLU A 181 9.31 -12.04 -16.29
C GLU A 181 9.39 -12.02 -14.75
N LEU A 182 10.34 -11.26 -14.20
CA LEU A 182 10.48 -11.09 -12.75
C LEU A 182 9.21 -10.52 -12.13
N ARG A 183 8.61 -9.50 -12.76
CA ARG A 183 7.35 -8.91 -12.30
C ARG A 183 6.23 -9.96 -12.22
N VAL A 184 6.11 -10.83 -13.22
CA VAL A 184 5.10 -11.89 -13.22
C VAL A 184 5.40 -12.93 -12.14
N LYS A 185 6.66 -13.36 -11.98
CA LYS A 185 7.08 -14.29 -10.92
C LYS A 185 6.76 -13.76 -9.53
N ILE A 186 7.07 -12.48 -9.27
CA ILE A 186 6.73 -11.82 -8.01
C ILE A 186 5.21 -11.78 -7.80
N GLY A 187 4.45 -11.43 -8.84
CA GLY A 187 2.98 -11.41 -8.78
C GLY A 187 2.40 -12.79 -8.40
N ASN A 188 2.89 -13.86 -9.00
CA ASN A 188 2.46 -15.23 -8.70
C ASN A 188 2.82 -15.64 -7.26
N GLU A 189 4.01 -15.25 -6.79
CA GLU A 189 4.44 -15.49 -5.42
C GLU A 189 3.53 -14.78 -4.41
N LEU A 190 3.21 -13.50 -4.68
CA LEU A 190 2.27 -12.72 -3.86
C LEU A 190 0.88 -13.33 -3.86
N MET A 191 0.35 -13.73 -5.02
CA MET A 191 -0.96 -14.39 -5.14
C MET A 191 -1.04 -15.66 -4.30
N THR A 192 0.00 -16.48 -4.33
CA THR A 192 0.07 -17.73 -3.58
C THR A 192 0.18 -17.48 -2.08
N ALA A 193 1.09 -16.59 -1.68
CA ALA A 193 1.39 -16.32 -0.27
C ALA A 193 0.24 -15.59 0.45
N LEU A 194 -0.49 -14.73 -0.27
CA LEU A 194 -1.55 -13.89 0.26
C LEU A 194 -2.96 -14.46 0.04
N ASP A 195 -3.06 -15.65 -0.55
CA ASP A 195 -4.34 -16.27 -0.92
C ASP A 195 -5.22 -15.33 -1.76
N GLY A 196 -4.57 -14.75 -2.80
CA GLY A 196 -5.22 -13.75 -3.65
C GLY A 196 -6.24 -14.37 -4.61
N GLU A 197 -7.31 -13.64 -4.91
CA GLU A 197 -8.27 -13.93 -5.97
C GLU A 197 -7.80 -13.33 -7.30
N SER A 198 -7.33 -12.09 -7.24
CA SER A 198 -6.79 -11.36 -8.38
C SER A 198 -5.71 -10.40 -7.95
N ILE A 199 -4.88 -9.96 -8.91
CA ILE A 199 -3.79 -9.04 -8.67
C ILE A 199 -3.75 -7.96 -9.76
N GLU A 200 -3.58 -6.73 -9.32
CA GLU A 200 -3.26 -5.59 -10.19
C GLU A 200 -1.86 -5.11 -9.87
N PHE A 201 -1.19 -4.49 -10.82
CA PHE A 201 0.14 -3.94 -10.59
C PHE A 201 0.33 -2.63 -11.31
N THR A 202 1.15 -1.77 -10.73
CA THR A 202 1.60 -0.51 -11.31
C THR A 202 3.11 -0.39 -11.10
N PRO A 203 3.93 -0.52 -12.17
CA PRO A 203 5.36 -0.31 -12.06
C PRO A 203 5.67 1.18 -12.04
N MET A 204 6.65 1.57 -11.27
CA MET A 204 7.23 2.92 -11.27
C MET A 204 8.74 2.81 -11.49
N LEU A 205 9.18 3.30 -12.61
CA LEU A 205 10.58 3.40 -13.00
C LEU A 205 10.94 4.89 -13.04
N THR A 206 11.78 5.32 -12.10
CA THR A 206 12.32 6.68 -12.01
C THR A 206 13.82 6.62 -12.24
N ASP A 207 14.53 7.72 -12.05
CA ASP A 207 16.01 7.73 -12.07
C ASP A 207 16.63 7.05 -10.84
N SER A 208 15.82 6.55 -9.92
CA SER A 208 16.25 5.74 -8.79
C SER A 208 16.94 4.45 -9.25
N PRO A 209 18.00 3.98 -8.55
CA PRO A 209 18.60 2.68 -8.80
C PRO A 209 17.66 1.51 -8.46
N MET A 210 16.52 1.79 -7.85
CA MET A 210 15.50 0.80 -7.51
C MET A 210 14.26 0.97 -8.39
N ALA A 211 13.78 -0.13 -8.98
CA ALA A 211 12.45 -0.21 -9.57
C ALA A 211 11.44 -0.51 -8.46
N ARG A 212 10.32 0.21 -8.45
CA ARG A 212 9.20 -0.06 -7.55
C ARG A 212 8.04 -0.66 -8.33
N ILE A 213 7.47 -1.72 -7.80
CA ILE A 213 6.22 -2.30 -8.31
C ILE A 213 5.21 -2.27 -7.16
N HIS A 214 4.11 -1.59 -7.37
CA HIS A 214 2.98 -1.61 -6.47
C HIS A 214 1.98 -2.66 -6.94
N TYR A 215 1.72 -3.67 -6.12
CA TYR A 215 0.72 -4.69 -6.35
C TYR A 215 -0.46 -4.47 -5.41
N LEU A 216 -1.66 -4.64 -5.94
CA LEU A 216 -2.90 -4.71 -5.18
C LEU A 216 -3.44 -6.13 -5.32
N VAL A 217 -3.37 -6.91 -4.26
CA VAL A 217 -3.84 -8.29 -4.22
C VAL A 217 -5.21 -8.32 -3.57
N ILE A 218 -6.24 -8.67 -4.34
CA ILE A 218 -7.60 -8.83 -3.84
C ILE A 218 -7.68 -10.16 -3.09
N SER A 219 -8.16 -10.14 -1.85
CA SER A 219 -8.22 -11.30 -0.97
C SER A 219 -9.43 -12.19 -1.29
N LYS A 220 -9.26 -13.51 -1.29
CA LYS A 220 -10.38 -14.48 -1.40
C LYS A 220 -11.25 -14.47 -0.16
N SER A 221 -10.67 -14.23 0.99
CA SER A 221 -11.39 -14.20 2.27
C SER A 221 -11.01 -12.96 3.07
N HIS A 222 -11.95 -12.44 3.85
CA HIS A 222 -11.71 -11.30 4.74
C HIS A 222 -10.93 -11.68 6.02
N ALA A 223 -10.79 -12.98 6.28
CA ALA A 223 -10.10 -13.46 7.47
C ALA A 223 -8.59 -13.27 7.35
N PRO A 224 -7.92 -12.69 8.35
CA PRO A 224 -6.48 -12.52 8.35
C PRO A 224 -5.80 -13.88 8.48
N LYS A 225 -5.00 -14.27 7.47
CA LYS A 225 -4.01 -15.34 7.64
C LYS A 225 -2.76 -14.76 8.29
N ALA A 226 -2.15 -15.53 9.19
CA ALA A 226 -0.83 -15.18 9.72
C ALA A 226 0.16 -15.08 8.56
N LEU A 227 0.68 -13.88 8.33
CA LEU A 227 1.58 -13.60 7.23
C LEU A 227 3.00 -13.40 7.78
N ASN A 228 3.92 -14.24 7.35
CA ASN A 228 5.34 -14.01 7.61
C ASN A 228 5.92 -13.14 6.48
N ALA A 229 5.86 -11.82 6.67
CA ALA A 229 6.35 -10.84 5.69
C ALA A 229 7.84 -11.01 5.40
N THR A 230 8.65 -11.34 6.42
CA THR A 230 10.09 -11.55 6.26
C THR A 230 10.40 -12.78 5.39
N ALA A 231 9.68 -13.88 5.60
CA ALA A 231 9.86 -15.07 4.78
C ALA A 231 9.39 -14.84 3.34
N LEU A 232 8.32 -14.06 3.14
CA LEU A 232 7.85 -13.67 1.80
C LEU A 232 8.86 -12.75 1.10
N GLU A 233 9.40 -11.76 1.80
CA GLU A 233 10.47 -10.90 1.29
C GLU A 233 11.68 -11.71 0.85
N ALA A 234 12.11 -12.69 1.64
CA ALA A 234 13.24 -13.55 1.31
C ALA A 234 13.00 -14.39 0.03
N ARG A 235 11.77 -14.93 -0.16
CA ARG A 235 11.40 -15.63 -1.38
C ARG A 235 11.40 -14.69 -2.59
N ILE A 236 10.85 -13.49 -2.48
CA ILE A 236 10.87 -12.48 -3.53
C ILE A 236 12.31 -12.04 -3.85
N ALA A 237 13.16 -11.86 -2.84
CA ALA A 237 14.57 -11.53 -3.02
C ALA A 237 15.29 -12.62 -3.81
N LYS A 238 15.00 -13.89 -3.53
CA LYS A 238 15.56 -15.03 -4.28
C LYS A 238 15.11 -15.05 -5.75
N LEU A 239 13.85 -14.70 -6.04
CA LEU A 239 13.38 -14.57 -7.42
C LEU A 239 14.12 -13.46 -8.20
N ALA A 240 14.59 -12.43 -7.52
CA ALA A 240 15.33 -11.32 -8.09
C ALA A 240 16.84 -11.58 -8.21
N GLN A 241 17.35 -12.70 -7.69
CA GLN A 241 18.74 -13.10 -7.85
C GLN A 241 19.01 -13.56 -9.29
N ARG A 242 20.20 -13.26 -9.79
CA ARG A 242 20.70 -13.82 -11.05
C ARG A 242 21.48 -15.10 -10.75
N TRP A 243 21.55 -15.99 -11.72
CA TRP A 243 22.36 -17.20 -11.60
C TRP A 243 23.83 -16.89 -11.30
N GLU A 244 24.34 -15.74 -11.78
CA GLU A 244 25.68 -15.22 -11.51
C GLU A 244 25.87 -14.93 -10.02
N ASP A 245 24.87 -14.33 -9.34
CA ASP A 245 24.88 -14.09 -7.88
C ASP A 245 24.93 -15.43 -7.12
N ASP A 246 24.15 -16.41 -7.55
CA ASP A 246 24.12 -17.75 -6.96
C ASP A 246 25.46 -18.48 -7.21
N CYS A 247 26.01 -18.37 -8.39
CA CYS A 247 27.32 -18.93 -8.74
C CYS A 247 28.42 -18.30 -7.88
N THR A 248 28.46 -16.97 -7.79
CA THR A 248 29.43 -16.25 -6.93
C THR A 248 29.30 -16.68 -5.47
N THR A 249 28.09 -16.77 -4.95
CA THR A 249 27.83 -17.19 -3.57
C THR A 249 28.31 -18.62 -3.33
N GLU A 250 28.06 -19.53 -4.27
CA GLU A 250 28.50 -20.93 -4.13
C GLU A 250 30.03 -21.08 -4.27
N MET A 251 30.65 -20.30 -5.17
CA MET A 251 32.11 -20.24 -5.31
C MET A 251 32.79 -19.75 -4.03
N LEU A 252 32.25 -18.67 -3.42
CA LEU A 252 32.74 -18.15 -2.16
C LEU A 252 32.59 -19.17 -1.01
N ARG A 253 31.46 -19.88 -0.97
CA ARG A 253 31.18 -20.90 0.05
C ARG A 253 32.11 -22.10 -0.09
N SER A 254 32.41 -22.52 -1.32
CA SER A 254 33.17 -23.76 -1.62
C SER A 254 34.68 -23.55 -1.57
N HIS A 255 35.16 -22.36 -1.96
CA HIS A 255 36.58 -22.08 -2.18
C HIS A 255 37.15 -20.98 -1.29
N GLY A 256 36.31 -20.34 -0.44
CA GLY A 256 36.70 -19.18 0.36
C GLY A 256 36.78 -17.88 -0.46
N GLU A 257 36.91 -16.75 0.23
CA GLU A 257 36.76 -15.41 -0.36
C GLU A 257 37.79 -15.12 -1.46
N GLY A 258 39.05 -15.44 -1.26
CA GLY A 258 40.11 -15.10 -2.21
C GLY A 258 40.06 -15.90 -3.51
N VAL A 259 39.78 -17.21 -3.44
CA VAL A 259 39.69 -18.07 -4.63
C VAL A 259 38.30 -17.98 -5.27
N GLY A 260 37.27 -17.89 -4.43
CA GLY A 260 35.87 -17.80 -4.90
C GLY A 260 35.61 -16.56 -5.77
N LEU A 261 36.15 -15.39 -5.38
CA LEU A 261 36.03 -14.15 -6.17
C LEU A 261 36.81 -14.19 -7.49
N ALA A 262 37.90 -14.96 -7.55
CA ALA A 262 38.68 -15.10 -8.77
C ALA A 262 38.04 -16.06 -9.78
N LEU A 263 37.15 -16.94 -9.33
CA LEU A 263 36.46 -17.95 -10.18
C LEU A 263 35.04 -17.48 -10.58
N ALA A 264 34.46 -16.51 -9.90
CA ALA A 264 33.12 -15.96 -10.15
C ALA A 264 33.17 -14.85 -11.20
#